data_73d02398419df1a50816acbc6fb2a9ef
#
_entry.id   73d02398419df1a50816acbc6fb2a9ef
#
_cell.length_a   1.000
_cell.length_b   1.000
_cell.length_c   1.000
_cell.angle_alpha   90.00
_cell.angle_beta   90.00
_cell.angle_gamma   90.00
#
_symmetry.space_group_name_H-M   'P 1'
#
loop_
_entity.id
_entity.type
_entity.pdbx_description
1 polymer ?
#
loop_
_entity_poly.entity_id
_entity_poly.type
_entity_poly.pdbx_seq_one_letter_code
_entity_poly.pdbx_strand_id
1 'polypeptide(L)'
;MAKHNGGGGGYSTSGKVVELKNMTEFNTAVSNAGNKIMGVCFHNGCPTAEAGWDTMKSEYTQVHMYKVNTLNSYDIRDKHADGGSKPYFKFYKNGNFVNDVKYQSSWSKQEPAVRVCIAAHNGSGGGAYNVDSGAVTELKNLSEFNDASSAAGSKVMAICFHNDCPTAEKAWDKMKATYRDVHLYKVNTINSKDIRDKYADGGSKPYFKFY
;
A
#
# COMPACT_ATOMS: atom_id res chain seq x y z
N MET A 1 31.71 -33.93 14.13
CA MET A 1 30.60 -33.58 13.20
C MET A 1 29.49 -32.92 14.00
N ALA A 2 29.39 -31.60 13.96
CA ALA A 2 28.34 -30.85 14.64
C ALA A 2 27.11 -30.81 13.73
N LYS A 3 25.98 -31.33 14.21
CA LYS A 3 24.68 -31.23 13.52
C LYS A 3 24.20 -29.77 13.60
N HIS A 4 24.17 -29.09 12.46
CA HIS A 4 23.47 -27.82 12.30
C HIS A 4 21.98 -28.11 12.39
N ASN A 5 21.36 -27.81 13.54
CA ASN A 5 19.91 -27.69 13.66
C ASN A 5 19.51 -26.38 12.99
N GLY A 6 19.14 -26.47 11.72
CA GLY A 6 18.45 -25.40 11.01
C GLY A 6 17.04 -25.24 11.57
N GLY A 7 16.89 -24.47 12.65
CA GLY A 7 15.61 -24.05 13.14
C GLY A 7 14.94 -23.13 12.12
N GLY A 8 14.08 -23.66 11.26
CA GLY A 8 13.15 -22.89 10.46
C GLY A 8 12.13 -22.23 11.37
N GLY A 9 12.47 -21.08 11.96
CA GLY A 9 11.55 -20.25 12.72
C GLY A 9 10.45 -19.75 11.83
N GLY A 10 9.26 -20.40 11.87
CA GLY A 10 8.08 -19.95 11.19
C GLY A 10 7.76 -18.49 11.59
N TYR A 11 7.36 -17.66 10.63
CA TYR A 11 6.92 -16.30 10.89
C TYR A 11 5.72 -16.31 11.85
N SER A 12 5.87 -15.71 13.04
CA SER A 12 4.76 -15.57 13.99
C SER A 12 3.91 -14.35 13.63
N THR A 13 2.60 -14.53 13.53
CA THR A 13 1.64 -13.45 13.27
C THR A 13 1.18 -12.75 14.54
N SER A 14 1.58 -13.25 15.71
CA SER A 14 1.24 -12.67 17.02
C SER A 14 2.45 -11.99 17.68
N GLY A 15 2.18 -11.03 18.56
CA GLY A 15 3.20 -10.29 19.30
C GLY A 15 3.85 -9.14 18.52
N LYS A 16 4.94 -8.60 19.08
CA LYS A 16 5.65 -7.48 18.46
C LYS A 16 6.27 -7.82 17.11
N VAL A 17 6.40 -6.82 16.27
CA VAL A 17 7.13 -6.93 15.00
C VAL A 17 8.61 -7.24 15.28
N VAL A 18 9.15 -8.22 14.56
CA VAL A 18 10.55 -8.64 14.71
C VAL A 18 11.47 -7.56 14.14
N GLU A 19 12.51 -7.23 14.89
CA GLU A 19 13.58 -6.33 14.45
C GLU A 19 14.67 -7.12 13.73
N LEU A 20 15.00 -6.72 12.50
CA LEU A 20 16.10 -7.29 11.71
C LEU A 20 17.37 -6.50 11.99
N LYS A 21 18.43 -7.23 12.39
CA LYS A 21 19.68 -6.63 12.88
C LYS A 21 20.80 -6.61 11.87
N ASN A 22 20.76 -7.47 10.85
CA ASN A 22 21.79 -7.61 9.84
C ASN A 22 21.22 -8.15 8.51
N MET A 23 22.03 -8.08 7.45
CA MET A 23 21.64 -8.53 6.12
C MET A 23 21.28 -10.01 6.04
N THR A 24 21.87 -10.88 6.88
CA THR A 24 21.50 -12.30 6.91
C THR A 24 20.05 -12.48 7.36
N GLU A 25 19.66 -11.80 8.43
CA GLU A 25 18.27 -11.80 8.92
C GLU A 25 17.31 -11.19 7.90
N PHE A 26 17.72 -10.09 7.23
CA PHE A 26 16.94 -9.47 6.18
C PHE A 26 16.68 -10.43 5.00
N ASN A 27 17.73 -11.07 4.50
CA ASN A 27 17.62 -12.03 3.41
C ASN A 27 16.77 -13.26 3.80
N THR A 28 16.87 -13.71 5.05
CA THR A 28 16.03 -14.78 5.60
C THR A 28 14.57 -14.33 5.65
N ALA A 29 14.30 -13.09 6.07
CA ALA A 29 12.96 -12.52 6.09
C ALA A 29 12.35 -12.44 4.68
N VAL A 30 13.12 -12.01 3.69
CA VAL A 30 12.73 -12.01 2.27
C VAL A 30 12.37 -13.42 1.80
N SER A 31 13.22 -14.40 2.09
CA SER A 31 12.98 -15.80 1.71
C SER A 31 11.73 -16.37 2.37
N ASN A 32 11.51 -16.07 3.66
CA ASN A 32 10.34 -16.53 4.41
C ASN A 32 9.04 -15.87 3.93
N ALA A 33 9.10 -14.65 3.42
CA ALA A 33 7.93 -13.97 2.86
C ALA A 33 7.47 -14.65 1.55
N GLY A 34 8.39 -15.18 0.75
CA GLY A 34 8.07 -15.83 -0.51
C GLY A 34 7.26 -14.91 -1.42
N ASN A 35 6.05 -15.35 -1.80
CA ASN A 35 5.12 -14.59 -2.65
C ASN A 35 4.22 -13.62 -1.86
N LYS A 36 4.30 -13.62 -0.53
CA LYS A 36 3.56 -12.67 0.32
C LYS A 36 4.24 -11.30 0.34
N ILE A 37 3.50 -10.31 0.79
CA ILE A 37 4.08 -8.98 1.05
C ILE A 37 4.96 -9.04 2.28
N MET A 38 6.16 -8.49 2.16
CA MET A 38 7.04 -8.15 3.27
C MET A 38 7.05 -6.63 3.45
N GLY A 39 6.59 -6.14 4.59
CA GLY A 39 6.68 -4.73 4.98
C GLY A 39 7.79 -4.51 6.00
N VAL A 40 8.60 -3.49 5.81
CA VAL A 40 9.72 -3.14 6.69
C VAL A 40 9.62 -1.69 7.12
N CYS A 41 9.48 -1.46 8.42
CA CYS A 41 9.58 -0.14 9.05
C CYS A 41 11.06 0.19 9.31
N PHE A 42 11.60 1.19 8.63
CA PHE A 42 12.92 1.75 8.94
C PHE A 42 12.77 2.89 9.93
N HIS A 43 13.32 2.75 11.13
CA HIS A 43 13.20 3.70 12.23
C HIS A 43 14.55 4.03 12.88
N ASN A 44 14.54 5.05 13.73
CA ASN A 44 15.66 5.44 14.57
C ASN A 44 15.19 5.75 16.01
N GLY A 45 14.35 4.85 16.55
CA GLY A 45 13.72 5.03 17.85
C GLY A 45 12.49 5.93 17.79
N CYS A 46 11.46 5.53 17.03
CA CYS A 46 10.18 6.25 16.90
C CYS A 46 9.06 5.46 17.59
N PRO A 47 8.88 5.55 18.91
CA PRO A 47 8.00 4.66 19.68
C PRO A 47 6.55 4.63 19.19
N THR A 48 6.01 5.78 18.78
CA THR A 48 4.62 5.87 18.30
C THR A 48 4.41 5.09 17.00
N ALA A 49 5.33 5.21 16.06
CA ALA A 49 5.24 4.49 14.79
C ALA A 49 5.52 2.99 14.98
N GLU A 50 6.45 2.64 15.86
CA GLU A 50 6.75 1.24 16.20
C GLU A 50 5.54 0.57 16.85
N ALA A 51 4.87 1.24 17.80
CA ALA A 51 3.66 0.73 18.45
C ALA A 51 2.51 0.57 17.45
N GLY A 52 2.34 1.54 16.54
CA GLY A 52 1.34 1.44 15.47
C GLY A 52 1.64 0.29 14.51
N TRP A 53 2.91 0.09 14.17
CA TRP A 53 3.35 -1.01 13.31
C TRP A 53 3.16 -2.38 13.99
N ASP A 54 3.43 -2.47 15.29
CA ASP A 54 3.15 -3.66 16.09
C ASP A 54 1.65 -3.99 16.14
N THR A 55 0.78 -2.97 16.25
CA THR A 55 -0.69 -3.14 16.19
C THR A 55 -1.13 -3.66 14.84
N MET A 56 -0.63 -3.08 13.74
CA MET A 56 -0.98 -3.51 12.38
C MET A 56 -0.61 -4.97 12.10
N LYS A 57 0.43 -5.52 12.75
CA LYS A 57 0.82 -6.92 12.57
C LYS A 57 -0.32 -7.89 12.92
N SER A 58 -1.10 -7.60 13.95
CA SER A 58 -2.24 -8.43 14.34
C SER A 58 -3.42 -8.32 13.37
N GLU A 59 -3.55 -7.18 12.69
CA GLU A 59 -4.61 -6.92 11.70
C GLU A 59 -4.28 -7.53 10.31
N TYR A 60 -2.99 -7.56 9.96
CA TYR A 60 -2.52 -8.00 8.64
C TYR A 60 -1.68 -9.28 8.75
N THR A 61 -2.30 -10.38 9.21
CA THR A 61 -1.62 -11.68 9.46
C THR A 61 -1.00 -12.31 8.20
N GLN A 62 -1.45 -11.90 7.02
CA GLN A 62 -0.94 -12.33 5.71
C GLN A 62 0.30 -11.54 5.26
N VAL A 63 0.65 -10.46 5.94
CA VAL A 63 1.83 -9.62 5.64
C VAL A 63 2.97 -9.99 6.59
N HIS A 64 4.14 -10.22 6.05
CA HIS A 64 5.35 -10.43 6.84
C HIS A 64 5.92 -9.06 7.26
N MET A 65 5.68 -8.66 8.50
CA MET A 65 6.04 -7.34 9.00
C MET A 65 7.32 -7.39 9.85
N TYR A 66 8.26 -6.52 9.52
CA TYR A 66 9.55 -6.40 10.19
C TYR A 66 9.88 -4.93 10.48
N LYS A 67 10.86 -4.69 11.34
CA LYS A 67 11.43 -3.37 11.57
C LYS A 67 12.95 -3.42 11.55
N VAL A 68 13.57 -2.29 11.22
CA VAL A 68 15.01 -2.10 11.15
C VAL A 68 15.36 -0.80 11.86
N ASN A 69 16.15 -0.89 12.93
CA ASN A 69 16.73 0.28 13.57
C ASN A 69 17.95 0.74 12.78
N THR A 70 17.83 1.87 12.09
CA THR A 70 18.87 2.40 11.19
C THR A 70 20.12 2.93 11.93
N LEU A 71 20.04 3.06 13.25
CA LEU A 71 21.19 3.43 14.09
C LEU A 71 22.07 2.23 14.45
N ASN A 72 21.51 1.00 14.37
CA ASN A 72 22.20 -0.23 14.81
C ASN A 72 22.44 -1.23 13.66
N SER A 73 21.62 -1.21 12.62
CA SER A 73 21.65 -2.15 11.49
C SER A 73 22.22 -1.45 10.25
N TYR A 74 23.52 -1.12 10.29
CA TYR A 74 24.18 -0.32 9.25
C TYR A 74 24.21 -0.99 7.89
N ASP A 75 24.42 -2.29 7.82
CA ASP A 75 24.48 -3.07 6.59
C ASP A 75 23.11 -3.09 5.85
N ILE A 76 22.00 -3.21 6.57
CA ILE A 76 20.66 -3.10 6.02
C ILE A 76 20.38 -1.65 5.63
N ARG A 77 20.73 -0.69 6.50
CA ARG A 77 20.54 0.74 6.25
C ARG A 77 21.21 1.16 4.94
N ASP A 78 22.51 0.85 4.78
CA ASP A 78 23.31 1.33 3.66
C ASP A 78 22.85 0.74 2.32
N LYS A 79 22.22 -0.44 2.35
CA LYS A 79 21.72 -1.12 1.16
C LYS A 79 20.25 -0.82 0.84
N HIS A 80 19.41 -0.63 1.83
CA HIS A 80 17.96 -0.57 1.67
C HIS A 80 17.32 0.74 2.16
N ALA A 81 18.02 1.52 3.00
CA ALA A 81 17.48 2.76 3.52
C ALA A 81 17.85 3.96 2.61
N ASP A 82 16.88 4.83 2.33
CA ASP A 82 17.04 5.96 1.42
C ASP A 82 17.60 7.22 2.09
N GLY A 83 18.24 7.15 3.24
CA GLY A 83 18.82 8.32 3.91
C GLY A 83 17.84 9.41 4.40
N GLY A 84 16.56 9.31 4.06
CA GLY A 84 15.54 10.31 4.41
C GLY A 84 15.08 10.27 5.88
N SER A 85 14.12 11.14 6.22
CA SER A 85 13.52 11.21 7.56
C SER A 85 12.85 9.90 7.97
N LYS A 86 12.91 9.58 9.26
CA LYS A 86 12.36 8.35 9.85
C LYS A 86 11.12 8.69 10.71
N PRO A 87 10.16 7.75 10.88
CA PRO A 87 10.13 6.43 10.24
C PRO A 87 9.67 6.51 8.78
N TYR A 88 10.06 5.53 7.97
CA TYR A 88 9.45 5.27 6.67
C TYR A 88 9.32 3.76 6.46
N PHE A 89 8.48 3.36 5.49
CA PHE A 89 8.13 1.96 5.26
C PHE A 89 8.48 1.57 3.83
N LYS A 90 9.08 0.40 3.66
CA LYS A 90 9.31 -0.21 2.34
C LYS A 90 8.60 -1.55 2.26
N PHE A 91 8.08 -1.83 1.09
CA PHE A 91 7.34 -3.06 0.82
C PHE A 91 8.04 -3.85 -0.29
N TYR A 92 8.06 -5.16 -0.10
CA TYR A 92 8.68 -6.11 -1.01
C TYR A 92 7.71 -7.23 -1.32
N LYS A 93 7.76 -7.77 -2.54
CA LYS A 93 7.03 -8.96 -2.97
C LYS A 93 7.93 -9.81 -3.86
N ASN A 94 7.97 -11.12 -3.62
CA ASN A 94 8.90 -12.01 -4.32
C ASN A 94 10.37 -11.52 -4.26
N GLY A 95 10.76 -10.93 -3.13
CA GLY A 95 12.09 -10.36 -2.93
C GLY A 95 12.37 -9.02 -3.61
N ASN A 96 11.46 -8.53 -4.45
CA ASN A 96 11.60 -7.27 -5.16
C ASN A 96 10.95 -6.12 -4.41
N PHE A 97 11.57 -4.95 -4.44
CA PHE A 97 10.96 -3.70 -3.97
C PHE A 97 9.71 -3.39 -4.81
N VAL A 98 8.58 -3.07 -4.16
CA VAL A 98 7.33 -2.77 -4.85
C VAL A 98 6.79 -1.38 -4.53
N ASN A 99 6.99 -0.86 -3.32
CA ASN A 99 6.53 0.48 -2.94
C ASN A 99 7.17 0.96 -1.63
N ASP A 100 7.05 2.26 -1.36
CA ASP A 100 7.42 2.83 -0.07
C ASP A 100 6.41 3.90 0.42
N VAL A 101 6.43 4.14 1.72
CA VAL A 101 5.70 5.25 2.35
C VAL A 101 6.69 6.09 3.14
N LYS A 102 6.95 7.28 2.62
CA LYS A 102 7.90 8.23 3.21
C LYS A 102 7.37 8.83 4.52
N TYR A 103 8.27 9.39 5.32
CA TYR A 103 7.92 10.09 6.55
C TYR A 103 6.89 11.21 6.33
N GLN A 104 5.87 11.27 7.19
CA GLN A 104 4.79 12.25 7.15
C GLN A 104 4.52 12.90 8.52
N SER A 105 5.54 13.50 9.11
CA SER A 105 5.50 14.26 10.37
C SER A 105 4.86 13.56 11.60
N SER A 106 3.95 12.60 11.44
CA SER A 106 3.35 11.80 12.50
C SER A 106 2.86 10.45 12.00
N TRP A 107 2.74 9.47 12.90
CA TRP A 107 2.17 8.16 12.59
C TRP A 107 0.73 8.26 12.06
N SER A 108 -0.11 9.08 12.70
CA SER A 108 -1.52 9.22 12.29
C SER A 108 -1.71 9.73 10.86
N LYS A 109 -0.73 10.48 10.34
CA LYS A 109 -0.71 10.90 8.93
C LYS A 109 -0.14 9.83 8.01
N GLN A 110 0.81 9.04 8.49
CA GLN A 110 1.52 8.03 7.72
C GLN A 110 0.77 6.69 7.65
N GLU A 111 0.09 6.30 8.72
CA GLU A 111 -0.63 5.03 8.82
C GLU A 111 -1.63 4.79 7.67
N PRO A 112 -2.47 5.74 7.25
CA PRO A 112 -3.38 5.54 6.13
C PRO A 112 -2.66 5.13 4.84
N ALA A 113 -1.54 5.77 4.52
CA ALA A 113 -0.75 5.44 3.34
C ALA A 113 -0.11 4.04 3.44
N VAL A 114 0.34 3.65 4.64
CA VAL A 114 0.85 2.31 4.91
C VAL A 114 -0.23 1.25 4.69
N ARG A 115 -1.45 1.46 5.22
CA ARG A 115 -2.60 0.56 5.03
C ARG A 115 -2.96 0.39 3.56
N VAL A 116 -2.97 1.47 2.82
CA VAL A 116 -3.26 1.44 1.38
C VAL A 116 -2.18 0.69 0.62
N CYS A 117 -0.91 0.90 0.95
CA CYS A 117 0.18 0.18 0.32
C CYS A 117 0.09 -1.35 0.57
N ILE A 118 -0.27 -1.75 1.79
CA ILE A 118 -0.52 -3.16 2.11
C ILE A 118 -1.69 -3.70 1.29
N ALA A 119 -2.80 -2.99 1.25
CA ALA A 119 -3.99 -3.43 0.52
C ALA A 119 -3.72 -3.60 -0.99
N ALA A 120 -3.00 -2.66 -1.60
CA ALA A 120 -2.66 -2.70 -3.01
C ALA A 120 -1.84 -3.92 -3.42
N HIS A 121 -0.99 -4.43 -2.53
CA HIS A 121 -0.07 -5.53 -2.85
C HIS A 121 -0.50 -6.89 -2.28
N ASN A 122 -1.50 -6.92 -1.40
CA ASN A 122 -1.98 -8.13 -0.74
C ASN A 122 -3.06 -8.88 -1.54
N GLY A 123 -3.68 -8.22 -2.51
CA GLY A 123 -4.65 -8.82 -3.42
C GLY A 123 -3.96 -9.52 -4.58
N SER A 124 -4.47 -10.70 -4.94
CA SER A 124 -4.14 -11.37 -6.20
C SER A 124 -4.80 -10.58 -7.34
N GLY A 125 -4.05 -9.69 -7.97
CA GLY A 125 -4.56 -8.93 -9.11
C GLY A 125 -3.95 -7.53 -9.16
N GLY A 126 -2.99 -7.35 -10.05
CA GLY A 126 -2.28 -6.10 -10.22
C GLY A 126 -3.19 -4.98 -10.70
N GLY A 127 -3.14 -3.88 -10.01
CA GLY A 127 -3.53 -2.56 -10.43
C GLY A 127 -2.75 -1.62 -9.55
N ALA A 128 -1.88 -0.81 -10.13
CA ALA A 128 -1.13 0.19 -9.40
C ALA A 128 -2.11 1.18 -8.76
N TYR A 129 -2.46 0.92 -7.50
CA TYR A 129 -3.20 1.88 -6.69
C TYR A 129 -2.22 3.02 -6.37
N ASN A 130 -2.32 4.09 -7.12
CA ASN A 130 -1.46 5.26 -6.95
C ASN A 130 -1.87 5.99 -5.67
N VAL A 131 -1.06 5.83 -4.60
CA VAL A 131 -1.37 6.32 -3.24
C VAL A 131 -0.79 7.70 -2.95
N ASP A 132 -0.26 8.34 -3.97
CA ASP A 132 0.71 9.42 -3.78
C ASP A 132 0.10 10.80 -3.51
N SER A 133 -1.23 10.96 -3.44
CA SER A 133 -1.77 12.33 -3.28
C SER A 133 -3.02 12.48 -2.40
N GLY A 134 -3.51 11.41 -1.80
CA GLY A 134 -4.84 11.51 -1.14
C GLY A 134 -6.01 11.69 -2.11
N ALA A 135 -5.71 11.94 -3.38
CA ALA A 135 -6.70 12.08 -4.44
C ALA A 135 -7.14 10.70 -4.99
N VAL A 136 -8.37 10.63 -5.47
CA VAL A 136 -8.88 9.46 -6.18
C VAL A 136 -8.21 9.38 -7.57
N THR A 137 -7.80 8.17 -7.96
CA THR A 137 -7.19 7.95 -9.28
C THR A 137 -8.15 8.28 -10.41
N GLU A 138 -7.69 9.08 -11.38
CA GLU A 138 -8.43 9.37 -12.60
C GLU A 138 -8.11 8.33 -13.67
N LEU A 139 -9.16 7.71 -14.23
CA LEU A 139 -9.04 6.76 -15.33
C LEU A 139 -9.16 7.52 -16.66
N LYS A 140 -8.16 7.39 -17.53
CA LYS A 140 -8.01 8.19 -18.75
C LYS A 140 -8.47 7.48 -20.02
N ASN A 141 -8.52 6.15 -19.99
CA ASN A 141 -8.84 5.33 -21.16
C ASN A 141 -9.44 3.98 -20.74
N LEU A 142 -10.03 3.27 -21.72
CA LEU A 142 -10.66 1.97 -21.51
C LEU A 142 -9.72 0.89 -20.95
N SER A 143 -8.42 0.94 -21.27
CA SER A 143 -7.46 -0.01 -20.72
C SER A 143 -7.35 0.16 -19.21
N GLU A 144 -7.14 1.40 -18.75
CA GLU A 144 -7.08 1.72 -17.32
C GLU A 144 -8.39 1.37 -16.58
N PHE A 145 -9.55 1.58 -17.24
CA PHE A 145 -10.84 1.19 -16.70
C PHE A 145 -10.96 -0.33 -16.53
N ASN A 146 -10.57 -1.10 -17.53
CA ASN A 146 -10.61 -2.56 -17.47
C ASN A 146 -9.63 -3.11 -16.41
N ASP A 147 -8.46 -2.51 -16.30
CA ASP A 147 -7.47 -2.87 -15.28
C ASP A 147 -8.00 -2.57 -13.87
N ALA A 148 -8.64 -1.41 -13.67
CA ALA A 148 -9.28 -1.02 -12.43
C ALA A 148 -10.43 -1.97 -12.05
N SER A 149 -11.27 -2.34 -13.03
CA SER A 149 -12.36 -3.30 -12.85
C SER A 149 -11.85 -4.68 -12.48
N SER A 150 -10.80 -5.14 -13.14
CA SER A 150 -10.15 -6.43 -12.84
C SER A 150 -9.51 -6.41 -11.46
N ALA A 151 -8.89 -5.30 -11.05
CA ALA A 151 -8.28 -5.13 -9.75
C ALA A 151 -9.31 -5.07 -8.62
N ALA A 152 -10.51 -4.56 -8.86
CA ALA A 152 -11.59 -4.54 -7.89
C ALA A 152 -12.07 -5.96 -7.56
N GLY A 153 -12.05 -6.88 -8.53
CA GLY A 153 -12.44 -8.28 -8.34
C GLY A 153 -13.88 -8.40 -7.86
N SER A 154 -14.07 -8.92 -6.64
CA SER A 154 -15.40 -9.03 -6.00
C SER A 154 -15.78 -7.83 -5.12
N LYS A 155 -14.91 -6.83 -5.01
CA LYS A 155 -15.20 -5.61 -4.25
C LYS A 155 -15.94 -4.60 -5.11
N VAL A 156 -16.65 -3.69 -4.45
CA VAL A 156 -17.35 -2.60 -5.14
C VAL A 156 -16.32 -1.64 -5.76
N MET A 157 -16.45 -1.40 -7.05
CA MET A 157 -15.78 -0.33 -7.75
C MET A 157 -16.74 0.84 -7.92
N ALA A 158 -16.41 2.02 -7.41
CA ALA A 158 -17.23 3.21 -7.54
C ALA A 158 -16.51 4.30 -8.34
N ILE A 159 -17.19 4.87 -9.30
CA ILE A 159 -16.63 5.83 -10.24
C ILE A 159 -17.43 7.13 -10.21
N CYS A 160 -16.72 8.24 -10.01
CA CYS A 160 -17.26 9.59 -10.24
C CYS A 160 -17.01 10.00 -11.69
N PHE A 161 -18.07 10.13 -12.48
CA PHE A 161 -18.02 10.74 -13.82
C PHE A 161 -18.21 12.25 -13.68
N HIS A 162 -17.23 13.03 -14.09
CA HIS A 162 -17.25 14.50 -13.97
C HIS A 162 -16.80 15.18 -15.28
N ASN A 163 -17.00 16.50 -15.32
CA ASN A 163 -16.56 17.38 -16.41
C ASN A 163 -15.93 18.65 -15.80
N ASP A 164 -14.74 18.49 -15.20
CA ASP A 164 -14.02 19.55 -14.50
C ASP A 164 -14.86 20.20 -13.38
N CYS A 165 -15.36 19.37 -12.45
CA CYS A 165 -16.11 19.84 -11.27
C CYS A 165 -15.26 19.73 -9.99
N PRO A 166 -14.45 20.76 -9.64
CA PRO A 166 -13.50 20.70 -8.53
C PRO A 166 -14.15 20.42 -7.18
N THR A 167 -15.38 20.86 -6.98
CA THR A 167 -16.12 20.63 -5.73
C THR A 167 -16.46 19.16 -5.55
N ALA A 168 -16.95 18.50 -6.62
CA ALA A 168 -17.28 17.08 -6.58
C ALA A 168 -16.02 16.22 -6.47
N GLU A 169 -14.94 16.59 -7.16
CA GLU A 169 -13.66 15.90 -7.08
C GLU A 169 -13.09 15.94 -5.66
N LYS A 170 -13.07 17.12 -5.02
CA LYS A 170 -12.61 17.26 -3.64
C LYS A 170 -13.47 16.47 -2.63
N ALA A 171 -14.78 16.41 -2.85
CA ALA A 171 -15.66 15.59 -2.03
C ALA A 171 -15.39 14.11 -2.22
N TRP A 172 -15.17 13.66 -3.46
CA TRP A 172 -14.85 12.29 -3.81
C TRP A 172 -13.49 11.84 -3.26
N ASP A 173 -12.48 12.72 -3.33
CA ASP A 173 -11.17 12.48 -2.74
C ASP A 173 -11.26 12.26 -1.20
N LYS A 174 -12.12 13.02 -0.51
CA LYS A 174 -12.37 12.81 0.93
C LYS A 174 -13.03 11.46 1.24
N MET A 175 -13.90 10.96 0.36
CA MET A 175 -14.55 9.66 0.54
C MET A 175 -13.56 8.51 0.51
N LYS A 176 -12.45 8.62 -0.20
CA LYS A 176 -11.39 7.61 -0.26
C LYS A 176 -10.84 7.25 1.13
N ALA A 177 -10.68 8.24 2.00
CA ALA A 177 -10.22 8.01 3.36
C ALA A 177 -11.26 7.30 4.24
N THR A 178 -12.55 7.45 3.90
CA THR A 178 -13.67 6.91 4.67
C THR A 178 -14.06 5.50 4.23
N TYR A 179 -14.09 5.25 2.92
CA TYR A 179 -14.57 3.99 2.33
C TYR A 179 -13.40 3.15 1.82
N ARG A 180 -12.67 2.53 2.73
CA ARG A 180 -11.42 1.78 2.43
C ARG A 180 -11.63 0.46 1.69
N ASP A 181 -12.83 -0.10 1.77
CA ASP A 181 -13.18 -1.37 1.10
C ASP A 181 -13.80 -1.16 -0.28
N VAL A 182 -13.93 0.08 -0.72
CA VAL A 182 -14.45 0.45 -2.04
C VAL A 182 -13.32 0.98 -2.92
N HIS A 183 -13.21 0.45 -4.12
CA HIS A 183 -12.28 0.96 -5.12
C HIS A 183 -12.84 2.23 -5.76
N LEU A 184 -12.34 3.40 -5.33
CA LEU A 184 -12.82 4.71 -5.79
C LEU A 184 -11.97 5.21 -6.95
N TYR A 185 -12.63 5.56 -8.05
CA TYR A 185 -12.01 6.15 -9.25
C TYR A 185 -12.79 7.37 -9.71
N LYS A 186 -12.18 8.19 -10.54
CA LYS A 186 -12.84 9.28 -11.24
C LYS A 186 -12.54 9.22 -12.73
N VAL A 187 -13.46 9.72 -13.54
CA VAL A 187 -13.37 9.80 -15.00
C VAL A 187 -13.78 11.19 -15.42
N ASN A 188 -12.86 11.92 -16.03
CA ASN A 188 -13.18 13.18 -16.70
C ASN A 188 -13.80 12.88 -18.07
N THR A 189 -15.09 13.12 -18.21
CA THR A 189 -15.84 12.79 -19.43
C THR A 189 -15.52 13.68 -20.64
N ILE A 190 -14.78 14.77 -20.44
CA ILE A 190 -14.29 15.61 -21.54
C ILE A 190 -13.05 14.96 -22.16
N ASN A 191 -12.15 14.43 -21.31
CA ASN A 191 -10.84 13.92 -21.72
C ASN A 191 -10.86 12.42 -22.04
N SER A 192 -11.67 11.62 -21.31
CA SER A 192 -11.76 10.15 -21.43
C SER A 192 -13.00 9.76 -22.26
N LYS A 193 -12.99 10.11 -23.54
CA LYS A 193 -14.15 9.93 -24.43
C LYS A 193 -14.55 8.48 -24.62
N ASP A 194 -13.60 7.57 -24.71
CA ASP A 194 -13.81 6.13 -24.87
C ASP A 194 -14.52 5.50 -23.67
N ILE A 195 -14.16 5.90 -22.44
CA ILE A 195 -14.88 5.48 -21.23
C ILE A 195 -16.25 6.12 -21.19
N ARG A 196 -16.34 7.42 -21.50
CA ARG A 196 -17.60 8.15 -21.54
C ARG A 196 -18.62 7.48 -22.47
N ASP A 197 -18.22 7.21 -23.71
CA ASP A 197 -19.12 6.70 -24.74
C ASP A 197 -19.60 5.28 -24.44
N LYS A 198 -18.85 4.51 -23.67
CA LYS A 198 -19.20 3.13 -23.29
C LYS A 198 -19.94 3.03 -21.97
N TYR A 199 -19.60 3.85 -20.98
CA TYR A 199 -20.06 3.67 -19.60
C TYR A 199 -20.81 4.88 -19.02
N ALA A 200 -20.74 6.07 -19.63
CA ALA A 200 -21.44 7.24 -19.12
C ALA A 200 -22.85 7.35 -19.71
N ASP A 201 -23.84 7.61 -18.86
CA ASP A 201 -25.28 7.64 -19.25
C ASP A 201 -25.73 8.95 -19.90
N GLY A 202 -24.82 9.82 -20.33
CA GLY A 202 -25.16 11.10 -20.94
C GLY A 202 -25.84 12.14 -20.04
N GLY A 203 -26.12 11.81 -18.78
CA GLY A 203 -26.77 12.69 -17.81
C GLY A 203 -25.90 13.85 -17.33
N SER A 204 -26.52 14.72 -16.50
CA SER A 204 -25.82 15.85 -15.88
C SER A 204 -24.67 15.36 -15.01
N LYS A 205 -23.54 16.07 -15.07
CA LYS A 205 -22.32 15.76 -14.28
C LYS A 205 -22.25 16.67 -13.05
N PRO A 206 -21.68 16.24 -11.93
CA PRO A 206 -21.14 14.89 -11.71
C PRO A 206 -22.20 13.85 -11.36
N TYR A 207 -21.94 12.58 -11.64
CA TYR A 207 -22.73 11.46 -11.12
C TYR A 207 -21.83 10.26 -10.81
N PHE A 208 -22.37 9.28 -10.07
CA PHE A 208 -21.64 8.14 -9.57
C PHE A 208 -22.24 6.85 -10.08
N LYS A 209 -21.36 5.91 -10.47
CA LYS A 209 -21.73 4.52 -10.78
C LYS A 209 -20.97 3.56 -9.89
N PHE A 210 -21.63 2.45 -9.55
CA PHE A 210 -21.10 1.36 -8.75
C PHE A 210 -21.14 0.08 -9.59
N TYR A 211 -20.03 -0.64 -9.57
CA TYR A 211 -19.81 -1.89 -10.31
C TYR A 211 -19.39 -3.01 -9.36
#